data_91cacc0497904d6df038f0e82434c186
#
_entry.id   91cacc0497904d6df038f0e82434c186
#
_cell.length_a   1.000
_cell.length_b   1.000
_cell.length_c   1.000
_cell.angle_alpha   90.00
_cell.angle_beta   90.00
_cell.angle_gamma   90.00
#
_symmetry.space_group_name_H-M   'P 1'
#
loop_
_entity.id
_entity.type
_entity.pdbx_description
1 polymer ?
#
loop_
_entity_poly.entity_id
_entity_poly.type
_entity_poly.pdbx_seq_one_letter_code
_entity_poly.pdbx_strand_id
1 'polypeptide(L)'
;MPSARKKIAQQIIDHKLIGIIRLNNSSSVQATLSCLVQGGVKVLEITSNTPDFCLHIELARQQFPSILVGAGTILNAELATKSVAAGAQFLVTPNVNAKVVEIAHANNIPVLMGAATPTEIANALGYGADIIKLFPANALSIDYYKALRGPFSDTPMFAVGGISENNVAAWLSSGIQGVGIGGELAQEITSENSMAEHSRFVKHFIASNDL
;
A
#
# COMPACT_ATOMS: atom_id res chain seq x y z
N MET A 1 -19.10 18.03 -1.88
CA MET A 1 -17.96 17.39 -2.58
C MET A 1 -17.28 16.43 -1.61
N PRO A 2 -16.78 15.27 -2.01
CA PRO A 2 -16.04 14.39 -1.11
C PRO A 2 -14.78 15.07 -0.59
N SER A 3 -14.39 14.80 0.68
CA SER A 3 -13.16 15.33 1.27
C SER A 3 -11.92 14.87 0.53
N ALA A 4 -10.77 15.55 0.69
CA ALA A 4 -9.50 15.16 0.09
C ALA A 4 -9.15 13.69 0.46
N ARG A 5 -9.35 13.28 1.72
CA ARG A 5 -9.19 11.91 2.20
C ARG A 5 -9.96 10.89 1.37
N LYS A 6 -11.27 11.13 1.15
CA LYS A 6 -12.11 10.21 0.37
C LYS A 6 -11.69 10.13 -1.09
N LYS A 7 -11.20 11.24 -1.67
CA LYS A 7 -10.66 11.24 -3.03
C LYS A 7 -9.41 10.39 -3.14
N ILE A 8 -8.47 10.52 -2.19
CA ILE A 8 -7.25 9.72 -2.17
C ILE A 8 -7.58 8.24 -1.97
N ALA A 9 -8.48 7.90 -1.02
CA ALA A 9 -8.92 6.52 -0.83
C ALA A 9 -9.51 5.92 -2.11
N GLN A 10 -10.34 6.68 -2.82
CA GLN A 10 -10.92 6.24 -4.10
C GLN A 10 -9.83 6.04 -5.17
N GLN A 11 -8.87 6.95 -5.31
CA GLN A 11 -7.75 6.79 -6.23
C GLN A 11 -6.92 5.52 -5.94
N ILE A 12 -6.69 5.20 -4.67
CA ILE A 12 -6.02 3.95 -4.28
C ILE A 12 -6.83 2.74 -4.76
N ILE A 13 -8.14 2.75 -4.56
CA ILE A 13 -9.05 1.68 -4.99
C ILE A 13 -9.05 1.56 -6.53
N ASP A 14 -9.12 2.67 -7.24
CA ASP A 14 -9.17 2.70 -8.70
C ASP A 14 -7.88 2.15 -9.34
N HIS A 15 -6.72 2.39 -8.69
CA HIS A 15 -5.44 1.88 -9.16
C HIS A 15 -5.16 0.42 -8.78
N LYS A 16 -5.91 -0.17 -7.87
CA LYS A 16 -5.85 -1.59 -7.47
C LYS A 16 -4.50 -2.12 -6.98
N LEU A 17 -3.38 -1.47 -7.26
CA LEU A 17 -2.01 -1.90 -6.93
C LEU A 17 -1.31 -0.88 -6.04
N ILE A 18 -0.75 -1.36 -4.92
CA ILE A 18 0.19 -0.61 -4.09
C ILE A 18 1.55 -1.29 -4.19
N GLY A 19 2.55 -0.59 -4.75
CA GLY A 19 3.95 -1.02 -4.69
C GLY A 19 4.54 -0.73 -3.32
N ILE A 20 5.00 -1.75 -2.60
CA ILE A 20 5.49 -1.63 -1.23
C ILE A 20 7.02 -1.70 -1.22
N ILE A 21 7.64 -0.60 -0.84
CA ILE A 21 9.10 -0.47 -0.73
C ILE A 21 9.52 -0.73 0.71
N ARG A 22 10.25 -1.84 0.87
CA ARG A 22 10.88 -2.27 2.12
C ARG A 22 12.28 -2.74 1.81
N LEU A 23 13.23 -1.84 1.90
CA LEU A 23 14.63 -2.08 1.61
C LEU A 23 15.49 -1.86 2.85
N ASN A 24 16.62 -2.56 2.90
CA ASN A 24 17.60 -2.40 3.99
C ASN A 24 18.65 -1.33 3.66
N ASN A 25 18.76 -0.95 2.39
CA ASN A 25 19.75 0.01 1.90
C ASN A 25 19.06 1.30 1.44
N SER A 26 19.29 2.41 2.15
CA SER A 26 18.73 3.72 1.85
C SER A 26 19.13 4.20 0.44
N SER A 27 20.36 3.92 -0.01
CA SER A 27 20.85 4.40 -1.32
C SER A 27 20.11 3.81 -2.53
N SER A 28 19.49 2.64 -2.39
CA SER A 28 18.74 1.96 -3.45
C SER A 28 17.28 2.40 -3.55
N VAL A 29 16.75 3.11 -2.54
CA VAL A 29 15.32 3.43 -2.46
C VAL A 29 14.86 4.28 -3.63
N GLN A 30 15.59 5.35 -3.98
CA GLN A 30 15.17 6.25 -5.07
C GLN A 30 15.24 5.57 -6.45
N ALA A 31 16.23 4.70 -6.66
CA ALA A 31 16.34 3.91 -7.90
C ALA A 31 15.17 2.93 -8.02
N THR A 32 14.80 2.24 -6.92
CA THR A 32 13.66 1.32 -6.89
C THR A 32 12.33 2.07 -7.09
N LEU A 33 12.13 3.23 -6.44
CA LEU A 33 10.98 4.11 -6.69
C LEU A 33 10.85 4.48 -8.16
N SER A 34 11.93 4.98 -8.75
CA SER A 34 11.98 5.38 -10.17
C SER A 34 11.63 4.20 -11.09
N CYS A 35 12.15 3.02 -10.79
CA CYS A 35 11.89 1.80 -11.53
C CYS A 35 10.39 1.43 -11.51
N LEU A 36 9.75 1.45 -10.34
CA LEU A 36 8.32 1.15 -10.20
C LEU A 36 7.45 2.16 -10.94
N VAL A 37 7.78 3.46 -10.84
CA VAL A 37 7.05 4.53 -11.55
C VAL A 37 7.19 4.38 -13.07
N GLN A 38 8.39 4.10 -13.58
CA GLN A 38 8.64 3.83 -15.01
C GLN A 38 7.88 2.58 -15.47
N GLY A 39 7.74 1.58 -14.61
CA GLY A 39 6.94 0.39 -14.86
C GLY A 39 5.43 0.62 -14.85
N GLY A 40 4.95 1.78 -14.37
CA GLY A 40 3.54 2.15 -14.40
C GLY A 40 2.83 2.17 -13.04
N VAL A 41 3.51 1.86 -11.94
CA VAL A 41 2.90 1.90 -10.60
C VAL A 41 2.49 3.34 -10.25
N LYS A 42 1.28 3.51 -9.75
CA LYS A 42 0.67 4.82 -9.43
C LYS A 42 0.52 5.08 -7.93
N VAL A 43 0.61 4.05 -7.11
CA VAL A 43 0.49 4.14 -5.65
C VAL A 43 1.68 3.43 -5.01
N LEU A 44 2.47 4.15 -4.22
CA LEU A 44 3.68 3.66 -3.59
C LEU A 44 3.61 3.81 -2.07
N GLU A 45 3.93 2.74 -1.35
CA GLU A 45 4.06 2.69 0.09
C GLU A 45 5.54 2.56 0.45
N ILE A 46 6.11 3.53 1.21
CA ILE A 46 7.45 3.40 1.78
C ILE A 46 7.29 3.01 3.24
N THR A 47 7.84 1.85 3.63
CA THR A 47 7.64 1.33 4.99
C THR A 47 8.56 2.00 6.00
N SER A 48 8.07 2.23 7.23
CA SER A 48 8.80 2.94 8.30
C SER A 48 10.09 2.24 8.78
N ASN A 49 10.25 0.96 8.45
CA ASN A 49 11.48 0.20 8.70
C ASN A 49 12.47 0.24 7.52
N THR A 50 12.17 0.99 6.46
CA THR A 50 13.16 1.36 5.44
C THR A 50 13.99 2.52 6.00
N PRO A 51 15.34 2.46 5.97
CA PRO A 51 16.15 3.57 6.46
C PRO A 51 15.80 4.90 5.78
N ASP A 52 15.79 6.00 6.53
CA ASP A 52 15.48 7.35 6.06
C ASP A 52 14.11 7.49 5.37
N PHE A 53 13.12 6.68 5.74
CA PHE A 53 11.83 6.60 5.06
C PHE A 53 11.12 7.96 4.92
N CYS A 54 11.20 8.84 5.90
CA CYS A 54 10.65 10.20 5.83
C CYS A 54 11.28 11.01 4.68
N LEU A 55 12.61 11.02 4.60
CA LEU A 55 13.34 11.68 3.51
C LEU A 55 12.94 11.11 2.15
N HIS A 56 12.81 9.79 2.06
CA HIS A 56 12.40 9.15 0.81
C HIS A 56 10.96 9.48 0.41
N ILE A 57 10.04 9.67 1.36
CA ILE A 57 8.69 10.16 1.08
C ILE A 57 8.75 11.60 0.53
N GLU A 58 9.49 12.51 1.17
CA GLU A 58 9.66 13.90 0.72
C GLU A 58 10.21 13.97 -0.71
N LEU A 59 11.28 13.23 -0.99
CA LEU A 59 11.90 13.19 -2.31
C LEU A 59 10.95 12.59 -3.37
N ALA A 60 10.27 11.49 -3.05
CA ALA A 60 9.31 10.87 -3.96
C ALA A 60 8.14 11.79 -4.29
N ARG A 61 7.63 12.54 -3.30
CA ARG A 61 6.57 13.54 -3.49
C ARG A 61 6.99 14.69 -4.41
N GLN A 62 8.25 15.10 -4.33
CA GLN A 62 8.79 16.16 -5.20
C GLN A 62 9.06 15.63 -6.62
N GLN A 63 9.66 14.45 -6.72
CA GLN A 63 10.08 13.88 -8.00
C GLN A 63 8.91 13.33 -8.83
N PHE A 64 7.86 12.79 -8.17
CA PHE A 64 6.73 12.13 -8.82
C PHE A 64 5.38 12.74 -8.39
N PRO A 65 5.07 13.99 -8.74
CA PRO A 65 3.86 14.68 -8.26
C PRO A 65 2.54 14.04 -8.72
N SER A 66 2.56 13.21 -9.76
CA SER A 66 1.41 12.47 -10.29
C SER A 66 1.17 11.10 -9.63
N ILE A 67 2.05 10.69 -8.70
CA ILE A 67 1.98 9.41 -8.00
C ILE A 67 1.47 9.63 -6.58
N LEU A 68 0.66 8.71 -6.08
CA LEU A 68 0.32 8.70 -4.65
C LEU A 68 1.45 8.03 -3.87
N VAL A 69 2.01 8.76 -2.90
CA VAL A 69 3.06 8.26 -2.01
C VAL A 69 2.56 8.24 -0.57
N GLY A 70 2.60 7.09 0.05
CA GLY A 70 2.21 6.89 1.44
C GLY A 70 3.29 6.22 2.29
N ALA A 71 3.01 6.14 3.58
CA ALA A 71 3.87 5.50 4.56
C ALA A 71 3.24 4.20 5.08
N GLY A 72 4.04 3.14 5.13
CA GLY A 72 3.61 1.84 5.64
C GLY A 72 4.32 1.40 6.92
N THR A 73 3.83 0.31 7.48
CA THR A 73 4.32 -0.23 8.76
C THR A 73 4.21 0.80 9.89
N ILE A 74 3.10 1.57 9.88
CA ILE A 74 2.86 2.62 10.86
C ILE A 74 2.24 1.99 12.12
N LEU A 75 3.10 1.71 13.11
CA LEU A 75 2.74 0.95 14.30
C LEU A 75 2.19 1.83 15.43
N ASN A 76 2.43 3.12 15.42
CA ASN A 76 2.08 4.02 16.52
C ASN A 76 1.87 5.47 16.06
N ALA A 77 1.43 6.32 17.00
CA ALA A 77 1.17 7.73 16.78
C ALA A 77 2.41 8.54 16.36
N GLU A 78 3.59 8.21 16.90
CA GLU A 78 4.83 8.90 16.56
C GLU A 78 5.20 8.70 15.09
N LEU A 79 5.16 7.45 14.61
CA LEU A 79 5.39 7.14 13.19
C LEU A 79 4.35 7.79 12.29
N ALA A 80 3.07 7.83 12.70
CA ALA A 80 2.03 8.51 11.95
C ALA A 80 2.33 10.01 11.80
N THR A 81 2.69 10.69 12.90
CA THR A 81 3.03 12.11 12.90
C THR A 81 4.24 12.41 12.01
N LYS A 82 5.32 11.62 12.12
CA LYS A 82 6.51 11.76 11.26
C LYS A 82 6.16 11.57 9.78
N SER A 83 5.34 10.57 9.46
CA SER A 83 4.93 10.29 8.08
C SER A 83 4.10 11.43 7.47
N VAL A 84 3.17 11.99 8.24
CA VAL A 84 2.36 13.14 7.83
C VAL A 84 3.26 14.36 7.59
N ALA A 85 4.19 14.65 8.51
CA ALA A 85 5.14 15.76 8.37
C ALA A 85 6.02 15.62 7.12
N ALA A 86 6.39 14.38 6.74
CA ALA A 86 7.13 14.08 5.51
C ALA A 86 6.26 14.15 4.23
N GLY A 87 4.98 14.46 4.34
CA GLY A 87 4.08 14.64 3.20
C GLY A 87 3.43 13.33 2.68
N ALA A 88 3.38 12.28 3.49
CA ALA A 88 2.65 11.05 3.14
C ALA A 88 1.16 11.37 2.85
N GLN A 89 0.64 10.82 1.76
CA GLN A 89 -0.75 11.04 1.32
C GLN A 89 -1.72 9.98 1.83
N PHE A 90 -1.22 8.88 2.36
CA PHE A 90 -1.99 7.84 3.04
C PHE A 90 -1.08 7.10 4.03
N LEU A 91 -1.69 6.46 5.02
CA LEU A 91 -0.98 5.61 5.98
C LEU A 91 -1.44 4.17 5.88
N VAL A 92 -0.51 3.24 6.07
CA VAL A 92 -0.79 1.80 6.10
C VAL A 92 -0.26 1.19 7.39
N THR A 93 -1.13 0.49 8.11
CA THR A 93 -0.76 -0.22 9.33
C THR A 93 -0.74 -1.74 9.11
N PRO A 94 0.05 -2.53 9.84
CA PRO A 94 -0.08 -3.98 9.84
C PRO A 94 -1.12 -4.50 10.85
N ASN A 95 -1.66 -3.62 11.72
CA ASN A 95 -2.53 -3.94 12.84
C ASN A 95 -3.59 -2.86 13.04
N VAL A 96 -4.55 -3.11 13.91
CA VAL A 96 -5.59 -2.13 14.28
C VAL A 96 -5.03 -1.11 15.27
N ASN A 97 -5.12 0.19 14.94
CA ASN A 97 -4.63 1.28 15.79
C ASN A 97 -5.44 2.58 15.58
N ALA A 98 -6.33 2.89 16.54
CA ALA A 98 -7.20 4.07 16.47
C ALA A 98 -6.42 5.39 16.43
N LYS A 99 -5.28 5.49 17.15
CA LYS A 99 -4.48 6.72 17.18
C LYS A 99 -3.89 7.10 15.83
N VAL A 100 -3.55 6.10 15.01
CA VAL A 100 -3.09 6.35 13.64
C VAL A 100 -4.20 6.96 12.79
N VAL A 101 -5.44 6.47 12.95
CA VAL A 101 -6.61 7.03 12.25
C VAL A 101 -6.87 8.47 12.67
N GLU A 102 -6.86 8.76 13.97
CA GLU A 102 -7.07 10.12 14.49
C GLU A 102 -6.08 11.12 13.85
N ILE A 103 -4.78 10.77 13.82
CA ILE A 103 -3.73 11.63 13.23
C ILE A 103 -3.93 11.79 11.72
N ALA A 104 -4.16 10.68 11.01
CA ALA A 104 -4.35 10.71 9.56
C ALA A 104 -5.56 11.56 9.16
N HIS A 105 -6.71 11.35 9.82
CA HIS A 105 -7.95 12.06 9.51
C HIS A 105 -7.88 13.55 9.86
N ALA A 106 -7.19 13.91 10.93
CA ALA A 106 -6.92 15.33 11.27
C ALA A 106 -6.13 16.05 10.16
N ASN A 107 -5.37 15.29 9.34
CA ASN A 107 -4.61 15.80 8.20
C ASN A 107 -5.26 15.49 6.83
N ASN A 108 -6.53 15.04 6.81
CA ASN A 108 -7.30 14.71 5.61
C ASN A 108 -6.67 13.63 4.72
N ILE A 109 -5.95 12.67 5.30
CA ILE A 109 -5.36 11.51 4.59
C ILE A 109 -6.01 10.19 5.04
N PRO A 110 -6.19 9.21 4.12
CA PRO A 110 -6.82 7.94 4.44
C PRO A 110 -5.86 6.96 5.12
N VAL A 111 -6.46 5.96 5.79
CA VAL A 111 -5.74 4.84 6.42
C VAL A 111 -6.19 3.52 5.81
N LEU A 112 -5.21 2.73 5.36
CA LEU A 112 -5.35 1.32 5.08
C LEU A 112 -4.96 0.55 6.34
N MET A 113 -5.94 0.01 7.07
CA MET A 113 -5.71 -0.59 8.38
C MET A 113 -5.60 -2.10 8.30
N GLY A 114 -4.49 -2.65 8.82
CA GLY A 114 -4.23 -4.08 8.87
C GLY A 114 -5.18 -4.81 9.79
N ALA A 115 -5.82 -5.87 9.29
CA ALA A 115 -6.69 -6.77 10.03
C ALA A 115 -6.67 -8.15 9.38
N ALA A 116 -6.85 -9.20 10.19
CA ALA A 116 -6.91 -10.58 9.74
C ALA A 116 -8.23 -11.26 10.15
N THR A 117 -8.88 -10.82 11.21
CA THR A 117 -10.07 -11.46 11.78
C THR A 117 -11.31 -10.58 11.68
N PRO A 118 -12.54 -11.14 11.73
CA PRO A 118 -13.78 -10.37 11.73
C PRO A 118 -13.82 -9.30 12.83
N THR A 119 -13.31 -9.62 14.03
CA THR A 119 -13.27 -8.67 15.17
C THR A 119 -12.33 -7.50 14.86
N GLU A 120 -11.15 -7.78 14.30
CA GLU A 120 -10.20 -6.72 13.92
C GLU A 120 -10.76 -5.84 12.80
N ILE A 121 -11.42 -6.43 11.80
CA ILE A 121 -12.09 -5.68 10.73
C ILE A 121 -13.17 -4.77 11.29
N ALA A 122 -14.05 -5.29 12.15
CA ALA A 122 -15.11 -4.51 12.79
C ALA A 122 -14.54 -3.35 13.62
N ASN A 123 -13.49 -3.60 14.42
CA ASN A 123 -12.79 -2.57 15.19
C ASN A 123 -12.14 -1.51 14.28
N ALA A 124 -11.44 -1.94 13.22
CA ALA A 124 -10.82 -1.04 12.26
C ALA A 124 -11.83 -0.09 11.61
N LEU A 125 -12.97 -0.64 11.18
CA LEU A 125 -14.08 0.14 10.62
C LEU A 125 -14.71 1.07 11.67
N GLY A 126 -14.88 0.59 12.90
CA GLY A 126 -15.37 1.39 14.02
C GLY A 126 -14.47 2.58 14.36
N TYR A 127 -13.17 2.46 14.16
CA TYR A 127 -12.22 3.56 14.30
C TYR A 127 -12.15 4.46 13.05
N GLY A 128 -12.78 4.07 11.95
CA GLY A 128 -12.86 4.87 10.74
C GLY A 128 -11.82 4.53 9.67
N ALA A 129 -11.27 3.31 9.64
CA ALA A 129 -10.40 2.88 8.55
C ALA A 129 -11.08 3.09 7.19
N ASP A 130 -10.37 3.64 6.21
CA ASP A 130 -10.89 3.91 4.87
C ASP A 130 -10.86 2.66 3.99
N ILE A 131 -9.85 1.81 4.19
CA ILE A 131 -9.65 0.55 3.48
C ILE A 131 -9.12 -0.47 4.49
N ILE A 132 -9.52 -1.72 4.38
CA ILE A 132 -8.95 -2.82 5.16
C ILE A 132 -7.79 -3.44 4.38
N LYS A 133 -6.63 -3.47 5.01
CA LYS A 133 -5.50 -4.29 4.56
C LYS A 133 -5.65 -5.68 5.16
N LEU A 134 -6.10 -6.64 4.36
CA LEU A 134 -6.15 -8.05 4.77
C LEU A 134 -4.72 -8.59 4.84
N PHE A 135 -4.20 -8.78 6.07
CA PHE A 135 -2.78 -9.08 6.28
C PHE A 135 -2.56 -10.04 7.46
N PRO A 136 -1.67 -11.03 7.32
CA PRO A 136 -0.91 -11.37 6.11
C PRO A 136 -1.72 -12.30 5.16
N ALA A 137 -1.93 -11.91 3.92
CA ALA A 137 -2.80 -12.60 2.98
C ALA A 137 -2.33 -14.03 2.64
N ASN A 138 -1.03 -14.29 2.64
CA ASN A 138 -0.47 -15.63 2.40
C ASN A 138 -0.78 -16.65 3.52
N ALA A 139 -1.09 -16.18 4.73
CA ALA A 139 -1.55 -17.03 5.83
C ALA A 139 -3.07 -17.24 5.81
N LEU A 140 -3.78 -16.47 4.99
CA LEU A 140 -5.22 -16.52 4.79
C LEU A 140 -5.51 -17.08 3.40
N SER A 141 -6.65 -17.73 3.21
CA SER A 141 -7.05 -18.21 1.89
C SER A 141 -8.00 -17.22 1.19
N ILE A 142 -8.15 -17.37 -0.12
CA ILE A 142 -9.19 -16.68 -0.88
C ILE A 142 -10.58 -17.06 -0.37
N ASP A 143 -10.79 -18.30 0.05
CA ASP A 143 -12.06 -18.74 0.63
C ASP A 143 -12.33 -18.07 1.98
N TYR A 144 -11.30 -17.84 2.79
CA TYR A 144 -11.42 -17.04 4.00
C TYR A 144 -11.87 -15.61 3.69
N TYR A 145 -11.24 -14.96 2.70
CA TYR A 145 -11.66 -13.63 2.24
C TYR A 145 -13.13 -13.64 1.77
N LYS A 146 -13.53 -14.63 0.96
CA LYS A 146 -14.92 -14.76 0.50
C LYS A 146 -15.90 -14.89 1.65
N ALA A 147 -15.55 -15.64 2.71
CA ALA A 147 -16.37 -15.75 3.92
C ALA A 147 -16.51 -14.41 4.65
N LEU A 148 -15.45 -13.59 4.70
CA LEU A 148 -15.50 -12.23 5.26
C LEU A 148 -16.45 -11.31 4.50
N ARG A 149 -16.63 -11.50 3.19
CA ARG A 149 -17.53 -10.69 2.37
C ARG A 149 -19.01 -10.79 2.80
N GLY A 150 -19.41 -11.86 3.47
CA GLY A 150 -20.77 -11.97 4.03
C GLY A 150 -21.10 -10.79 4.94
N PRO A 151 -20.43 -10.66 6.11
CA PRO A 151 -20.69 -9.55 7.05
C PRO A 151 -20.09 -8.20 6.63
N PHE A 152 -19.15 -8.16 5.67
CA PHE A 152 -18.43 -6.94 5.28
C PHE A 152 -18.54 -6.69 3.76
N SER A 153 -19.75 -6.81 3.18
CA SER A 153 -20.01 -6.74 1.73
C SER A 153 -19.50 -5.47 1.07
N ASP A 154 -19.65 -4.32 1.71
CA ASP A 154 -19.35 -3.00 1.15
C ASP A 154 -17.97 -2.45 1.57
N THR A 155 -17.21 -3.24 2.34
CA THR A 155 -15.91 -2.82 2.84
C THR A 155 -14.83 -2.98 1.76
N PRO A 156 -14.14 -1.91 1.35
CA PRO A 156 -13.00 -2.07 0.45
C PRO A 156 -11.85 -2.78 1.17
N MET A 157 -11.32 -3.83 0.53
CA MET A 157 -10.23 -4.63 1.09
C MET A 157 -9.10 -4.81 0.08
N PHE A 158 -7.87 -4.77 0.56
CA PHE A 158 -6.66 -5.05 -0.20
C PHE A 158 -5.94 -6.26 0.38
N ALA A 159 -5.58 -7.23 -0.45
CA ALA A 159 -4.75 -8.36 -0.03
C ALA A 159 -3.27 -7.94 0.00
N VAL A 160 -2.62 -8.13 1.15
CA VAL A 160 -1.22 -7.75 1.34
C VAL A 160 -0.47 -8.86 2.08
N GLY A 161 0.76 -9.13 1.64
CA GLY A 161 1.63 -10.16 2.23
C GLY A 161 1.58 -11.47 1.44
N GLY A 162 2.70 -11.80 0.78
CA GLY A 162 2.85 -12.98 -0.05
C GLY A 162 2.06 -12.97 -1.37
N ILE A 163 1.67 -11.78 -1.83
CA ILE A 163 1.13 -11.60 -3.19
C ILE A 163 2.30 -11.54 -4.17
N SER A 164 2.17 -12.29 -5.26
CA SER A 164 3.19 -12.47 -6.29
C SER A 164 2.54 -12.70 -7.67
N GLU A 165 3.34 -12.79 -8.72
CA GLU A 165 2.90 -13.13 -10.07
C GLU A 165 2.06 -14.43 -10.10
N ASN A 166 2.39 -15.39 -9.24
CA ASN A 166 1.72 -16.70 -9.21
C ASN A 166 0.30 -16.69 -8.63
N ASN A 167 -0.10 -15.66 -7.87
CA ASN A 167 -1.38 -15.66 -7.15
C ASN A 167 -2.20 -14.37 -7.28
N VAL A 168 -1.63 -13.29 -7.81
CA VAL A 168 -2.30 -11.98 -7.92
C VAL A 168 -3.60 -12.08 -8.73
N ALA A 169 -3.59 -12.78 -9.87
CA ALA A 169 -4.78 -12.96 -10.71
C ALA A 169 -5.92 -13.67 -9.96
N ALA A 170 -5.60 -14.68 -9.15
CA ALA A 170 -6.59 -15.38 -8.34
C ALA A 170 -7.19 -14.47 -7.24
N TRP A 171 -6.37 -13.66 -6.59
CA TRP A 171 -6.85 -12.66 -5.62
C TRP A 171 -7.77 -11.64 -6.27
N LEU A 172 -7.38 -11.03 -7.39
CA LEU A 172 -8.22 -10.05 -8.11
C LEU A 172 -9.52 -10.67 -8.61
N SER A 173 -9.47 -11.88 -9.17
CA SER A 173 -10.67 -12.62 -9.60
C SER A 173 -11.61 -13.00 -8.45
N SER A 174 -11.14 -12.99 -7.20
CA SER A 174 -12.00 -13.22 -6.03
C SER A 174 -12.91 -12.04 -5.71
N GLY A 175 -12.72 -10.90 -6.35
CA GLY A 175 -13.47 -9.66 -6.13
C GLY A 175 -12.86 -8.74 -5.08
N ILE A 176 -11.60 -8.96 -4.66
CA ILE A 176 -10.88 -8.02 -3.80
C ILE A 176 -10.57 -6.74 -4.58
N GLN A 177 -10.63 -5.59 -3.90
CA GLN A 177 -10.51 -4.29 -4.56
C GLN A 177 -9.08 -3.97 -5.01
N GLY A 178 -8.09 -4.62 -4.44
CA GLY A 178 -6.70 -4.43 -4.85
C GLY A 178 -5.71 -5.25 -4.04
N VAL A 179 -4.45 -5.07 -4.36
CA VAL A 179 -3.33 -5.81 -3.79
C VAL A 179 -2.19 -4.87 -3.40
N GLY A 180 -1.43 -5.26 -2.36
CA GLY A 180 -0.17 -4.61 -2.03
C GLY A 180 0.99 -5.59 -2.20
N ILE A 181 1.96 -5.22 -3.03
CA ILE A 181 3.07 -6.09 -3.43
C ILE A 181 4.41 -5.42 -3.12
N GLY A 182 5.23 -6.08 -2.32
CA GLY A 182 6.62 -5.73 -2.06
C GLY A 182 7.57 -6.68 -2.81
N GLY A 183 8.57 -7.18 -2.13
CA GLY A 183 9.47 -8.25 -2.56
C GLY A 183 9.77 -8.32 -4.06
N GLU A 184 9.02 -9.14 -4.76
CA GLU A 184 9.19 -9.38 -6.20
C GLU A 184 9.04 -8.09 -7.05
N LEU A 185 8.05 -7.25 -6.73
CA LEU A 185 7.79 -6.02 -7.49
C LEU A 185 8.76 -4.89 -7.12
N ALA A 186 9.15 -4.77 -5.86
CA ALA A 186 10.00 -3.70 -5.34
C ALA A 186 11.40 -4.22 -4.96
N GLN A 187 12.05 -4.89 -5.90
CA GLN A 187 13.42 -5.38 -5.75
C GLN A 187 14.41 -4.21 -5.63
N GLU A 188 15.51 -4.47 -4.94
CA GLU A 188 16.60 -3.52 -4.82
C GLU A 188 17.29 -3.31 -6.17
N ILE A 189 17.27 -2.07 -6.67
CA ILE A 189 17.89 -1.69 -7.94
C ILE A 189 19.32 -1.20 -7.68
N THR A 190 20.30 -1.89 -8.23
CA THR A 190 21.73 -1.63 -7.98
C THR A 190 22.50 -1.12 -9.21
N SER A 191 21.88 -1.13 -10.40
CA SER A 191 22.48 -0.66 -11.65
C SER A 191 21.43 -0.17 -12.65
N GLU A 192 21.85 0.62 -13.65
CA GLU A 192 20.97 1.09 -14.73
C GLU A 192 20.40 -0.07 -15.57
N ASN A 193 21.20 -1.09 -15.83
CA ASN A 193 20.74 -2.26 -16.57
C ASN A 193 19.66 -3.02 -15.81
N SER A 194 19.84 -3.22 -14.51
CA SER A 194 18.81 -3.85 -13.66
C SER A 194 17.54 -3.00 -13.57
N MET A 195 17.67 -1.67 -13.60
CA MET A 195 16.51 -0.75 -13.62
C MET A 195 15.68 -0.93 -14.91
N ALA A 196 16.32 -0.92 -16.07
CA ALA A 196 15.65 -1.05 -17.37
C ALA A 196 14.95 -2.42 -17.52
N GLU A 197 15.61 -3.46 -17.04
CA GLU A 197 15.07 -4.83 -17.07
C GLU A 197 13.89 -4.99 -16.12
N HIS A 198 14.05 -4.53 -14.90
CA HIS A 198 12.99 -4.65 -13.89
C HIS A 198 11.79 -3.73 -14.18
N SER A 199 11.98 -2.53 -14.73
CA SER A 199 10.87 -1.68 -15.19
C SER A 199 10.03 -2.35 -16.28
N ARG A 200 10.65 -3.11 -17.18
CA ARG A 200 9.92 -3.91 -18.18
C ARG A 200 9.12 -5.05 -17.53
N PHE A 201 9.70 -5.72 -16.54
CA PHE A 201 8.99 -6.73 -15.75
C PHE A 201 7.76 -6.12 -15.06
N VAL A 202 7.92 -5.00 -14.34
CA VAL A 202 6.81 -4.30 -13.66
C VAL A 202 5.71 -3.91 -14.64
N LYS A 203 6.07 -3.37 -15.80
CA LYS A 203 5.12 -3.00 -16.85
C LYS A 203 4.34 -4.20 -17.38
N HIS A 204 5.03 -5.32 -17.61
CA HIS A 204 4.40 -6.56 -18.04
C HIS A 204 3.46 -7.10 -16.97
N PHE A 205 3.91 -7.11 -15.71
CA PHE A 205 3.12 -7.54 -14.56
C PHE A 205 1.80 -6.77 -14.43
N ILE A 206 1.84 -5.43 -14.53
CA ILE A 206 0.67 -4.56 -14.49
C ILE A 206 -0.28 -4.90 -15.65
N ALA A 207 0.23 -4.94 -16.88
CA ALA A 207 -0.58 -5.20 -18.07
C ALA A 207 -1.23 -6.59 -18.07
N SER A 208 -0.53 -7.61 -17.57
CA SER A 208 -1.03 -9.00 -17.53
C SER A 208 -2.12 -9.23 -16.48
N ASN A 209 -2.28 -8.31 -15.53
CA ASN A 209 -3.21 -8.44 -14.41
C ASN A 209 -4.28 -7.33 -14.34
N ASP A 210 -4.40 -6.49 -15.35
CA ASP A 210 -5.34 -5.34 -15.41
C ASP A 210 -5.23 -4.41 -14.19
N LEU A 211 -3.98 -4.11 -13.79
CA LEU A 211 -3.63 -3.28 -12.65
C LEU A 211 -3.24 -1.86 -13.05
#